data_8ddd18a46601ea48d9a882147cbfe233
#
_entry.id   8ddd18a46601ea48d9a882147cbfe233
#
_cell.length_a   1.000
_cell.length_b   1.000
_cell.length_c   1.000
_cell.angle_alpha   90.00
_cell.angle_beta   90.00
_cell.angle_gamma   90.00
#
_symmetry.space_group_name_H-M   'P 1'
#
loop_
_entity.id
_entity.type
_entity.pdbx_description
1 polymer ?
#
loop_
_entity_poly.entity_id
_entity_poly.type
_entity_poly.pdbx_seq_one_letter_code
_entity_poly.pdbx_strand_id
1 'polypeptide(L)'
;MMGRHLLSVQAYCGNVEMDLLITHLESMKDHSKERMTQLLQCLEIMTKRPSDRSVIFGGDLNIRDKEIVTIGGLPPKVIDVWEYLGRRRQVEFTWDLKNNINKHFDGFKPRFRFDRVYLRKSESDNLTVTQFDLEGRQKIRGLDRFPSDHWAIRIRLKLYHSK
;
A
#
# COMPACT_ATOMS: atom_id res chain seq x y z
N MET A 1 -14.27 16.25 -6.24
CA MET A 1 -14.00 14.82 -5.92
C MET A 1 -13.81 14.04 -7.20
N MET A 2 -12.76 13.25 -7.29
CA MET A 2 -12.55 12.30 -8.37
C MET A 2 -13.31 11.00 -8.04
N GLY A 3 -13.94 10.35 -9.03
CA GLY A 3 -14.60 9.06 -8.84
C GLY A 3 -13.58 7.98 -8.47
N ARG A 4 -13.49 7.61 -7.19
CA ARG A 4 -12.57 6.59 -6.69
C ARG A 4 -13.29 5.26 -6.49
N HIS A 5 -12.63 4.17 -6.83
CA HIS A 5 -13.17 2.82 -6.77
C HIS A 5 -12.25 1.92 -5.98
N LEU A 6 -12.81 0.91 -5.33
CA LEU A 6 -12.07 -0.21 -4.77
C LEU A 6 -12.25 -1.42 -5.70
N LEU A 7 -11.18 -1.87 -6.31
CA LEU A 7 -11.15 -3.14 -7.03
C LEU A 7 -10.91 -4.26 -6.02
N SER A 8 -11.69 -5.33 -6.12
CA SER A 8 -11.59 -6.52 -5.28
C SER A 8 -11.55 -7.77 -6.12
N VAL A 9 -10.55 -8.61 -5.89
CA VAL A 9 -10.35 -9.87 -6.62
C VAL A 9 -10.09 -10.99 -5.61
N GLN A 10 -10.78 -12.12 -5.77
CA GLN A 10 -10.45 -13.35 -5.07
C GLN A 10 -9.35 -14.08 -5.83
N ALA A 11 -8.34 -14.56 -5.12
CA ALA A 11 -7.19 -15.22 -5.71
C ALA A 11 -6.78 -16.45 -4.88
N TYR A 12 -6.00 -17.32 -5.52
CA TYR A 12 -5.36 -18.45 -4.89
C TYR A 12 -3.86 -18.39 -5.14
N CYS A 13 -3.07 -18.64 -4.10
CA CYS A 13 -1.63 -18.86 -4.22
C CYS A 13 -1.30 -20.24 -3.66
N GLY A 14 -1.13 -21.23 -4.56
CA GLY A 14 -1.19 -22.63 -4.16
C GLY A 14 -2.56 -22.97 -3.56
N ASN A 15 -2.58 -23.46 -2.33
CA ASN A 15 -3.80 -23.76 -1.57
C ASN A 15 -4.23 -22.65 -0.62
N VAL A 16 -3.55 -21.50 -0.63
CA VAL A 16 -3.89 -20.36 0.22
C VAL A 16 -4.87 -19.46 -0.50
N GLU A 17 -6.05 -19.30 0.08
CA GLU A 17 -7.06 -18.35 -0.39
C GLU A 17 -6.75 -16.94 0.07
N MET A 18 -6.91 -15.97 -0.81
CA MET A 18 -6.71 -14.57 -0.50
C MET A 18 -7.63 -13.64 -1.26
N ASP A 19 -7.91 -12.50 -0.67
CA ASP A 19 -8.57 -11.38 -1.34
C ASP A 19 -7.54 -10.27 -1.59
N LEU A 20 -7.51 -9.80 -2.82
CA LEU A 20 -6.67 -8.68 -3.23
C LEU A 20 -7.56 -7.45 -3.40
N LEU A 21 -7.27 -6.39 -2.67
CA LEU A 21 -7.96 -5.11 -2.71
C LEU A 21 -7.00 -4.04 -3.19
N ILE A 22 -7.40 -3.26 -4.18
CA ILE A 22 -6.59 -2.15 -4.68
C ILE A 22 -7.44 -0.91 -4.92
N THR A 23 -6.90 0.25 -4.57
CA THR A 23 -7.56 1.54 -4.80
C THR A 23 -6.54 2.65 -5.04
N HIS A 24 -7.02 3.75 -5.56
CA HIS A 24 -6.33 5.04 -5.55
C HIS A 24 -7.25 6.04 -4.83
N LEU A 25 -6.91 6.42 -3.60
CA LEU A 25 -7.73 7.33 -2.79
C LEU A 25 -7.62 8.78 -3.23
N GLU A 26 -8.49 9.63 -2.69
CA GLU A 26 -8.53 11.05 -3.00
C GLU A 26 -7.19 11.72 -2.71
N SER A 27 -6.71 12.50 -3.66
CA SER A 27 -5.44 13.22 -3.57
C SER A 27 -5.62 14.61 -2.96
N MET A 28 -4.56 15.41 -2.96
CA MET A 28 -4.48 16.81 -2.50
C MET A 28 -4.72 16.99 -0.99
N LYS A 29 -4.18 18.12 -0.48
CA LYS A 29 -4.22 18.44 0.96
C LYS A 29 -5.64 18.74 1.42
N ASP A 30 -6.41 19.42 0.60
CA ASP A 30 -7.76 19.92 0.96
C ASP A 30 -8.81 18.80 1.01
N HIS A 31 -8.51 17.63 0.41
CA HIS A 31 -9.36 16.44 0.43
C HIS A 31 -8.95 15.40 1.48
N SER A 32 -8.36 15.86 2.58
CA SER A 32 -7.90 14.98 3.66
C SER A 32 -9.05 14.22 4.34
N LYS A 33 -10.20 14.89 4.54
CA LYS A 33 -11.38 14.28 5.17
C LYS A 33 -11.96 13.17 4.31
N GLU A 34 -12.14 13.45 3.02
CA GLU A 34 -12.67 12.49 2.04
C GLU A 34 -11.76 11.25 1.97
N ARG A 35 -10.45 11.47 1.88
CA ARG A 35 -9.44 10.40 1.85
C ARG A 35 -9.48 9.53 3.10
N MET A 36 -9.56 10.13 4.27
CA MET A 36 -9.67 9.39 5.54
C MET A 36 -10.96 8.56 5.59
N THR A 37 -12.10 9.12 5.14
CA THR A 37 -13.36 8.40 5.05
C THR A 37 -13.27 7.21 4.08
N GLN A 38 -12.69 7.43 2.90
CA GLN A 38 -12.45 6.37 1.91
C GLN A 38 -11.56 5.26 2.46
N LEU A 39 -10.49 5.62 3.18
CA LEU A 39 -9.62 4.62 3.82
C LEU A 39 -10.38 3.80 4.87
N LEU A 40 -11.16 4.44 5.73
CA LEU A 40 -12.00 3.74 6.73
C LEU A 40 -12.95 2.74 6.07
N GLN A 41 -13.62 3.12 4.97
CA GLN A 41 -14.49 2.23 4.20
C GLN A 41 -13.71 1.02 3.63
N CYS A 42 -12.52 1.25 3.08
CA CYS A 42 -11.67 0.17 2.58
C CYS A 42 -11.20 -0.78 3.69
N LEU A 43 -10.81 -0.23 4.85
CA LEU A 43 -10.40 -1.02 6.02
C LEU A 43 -11.58 -1.81 6.60
N GLU A 44 -12.78 -1.25 6.61
CA GLU A 44 -14.01 -1.96 7.01
C GLU A 44 -14.30 -3.14 6.09
N ILE A 45 -14.23 -2.93 4.75
CA ILE A 45 -14.37 -4.02 3.77
C ILE A 45 -13.32 -5.09 3.99
N MET A 46 -12.05 -4.71 4.21
CA MET A 46 -10.95 -5.63 4.48
C MET A 46 -11.22 -6.48 5.73
N THR A 47 -11.69 -5.87 6.82
CA THR A 47 -11.92 -6.56 8.09
C THR A 47 -13.15 -7.47 8.07
N LYS A 48 -14.17 -7.14 7.24
CA LYS A 48 -15.39 -7.95 7.06
C LYS A 48 -15.21 -9.15 6.13
N ARG A 49 -14.08 -9.30 5.46
CA ARG A 49 -13.81 -10.50 4.65
C ARG A 49 -13.76 -11.75 5.52
N PRO A 50 -14.10 -12.93 4.99
CA PRO A 50 -14.05 -14.19 5.72
C PRO A 50 -12.72 -14.39 6.46
N SER A 51 -12.77 -14.95 7.67
CA SER A 51 -11.60 -15.07 8.55
C SER A 51 -10.59 -16.13 8.08
N ASP A 52 -11.04 -17.06 7.27
CA ASP A 52 -10.23 -18.12 6.64
C ASP A 52 -9.39 -17.61 5.46
N ARG A 53 -9.69 -16.41 4.95
CA ARG A 53 -8.97 -15.78 3.83
C ARG A 53 -7.99 -14.71 4.31
N SER A 54 -6.78 -14.72 3.77
CA SER A 54 -5.86 -13.60 3.93
C SER A 54 -6.28 -12.44 3.00
N VAL A 55 -6.14 -11.20 3.47
CA VAL A 55 -6.50 -10.02 2.66
C VAL A 55 -5.29 -9.13 2.51
N ILE A 56 -4.94 -8.81 1.26
CA ILE A 56 -3.92 -7.84 0.91
C ILE A 56 -4.62 -6.61 0.32
N PHE A 57 -4.43 -5.48 0.94
CA PHE A 57 -4.99 -4.21 0.49
C PHE A 57 -3.86 -3.21 0.24
N GLY A 58 -3.85 -2.58 -0.93
CA GLY A 58 -2.83 -1.59 -1.26
C GLY A 58 -3.23 -0.64 -2.37
N GLY A 59 -2.29 0.21 -2.75
CA GLY A 59 -2.40 1.19 -3.82
C GLY A 59 -1.86 2.56 -3.41
N ASP A 60 -2.06 3.55 -4.27
CA ASP A 60 -1.80 4.94 -3.93
C ASP A 60 -2.92 5.46 -3.02
N LEU A 61 -2.68 5.39 -1.73
CA LEU A 61 -3.64 5.81 -0.73
C LEU A 61 -3.57 7.33 -0.45
N ASN A 62 -2.59 8.03 -1.00
CA ASN A 62 -2.34 9.46 -0.75
C ASN A 62 -2.34 9.84 0.74
N ILE A 63 -2.34 8.84 1.64
CA ILE A 63 -2.52 8.99 3.09
C ILE A 63 -1.21 9.36 3.77
N ARG A 64 -1.28 10.23 4.76
CA ARG A 64 -0.15 10.64 5.58
C ARG A 64 -0.22 9.96 6.95
N ASP A 65 0.93 9.74 7.59
CA ASP A 65 0.96 9.04 8.89
C ASP A 65 0.09 9.71 9.95
N LYS A 66 0.06 11.05 9.98
CA LYS A 66 -0.83 11.80 10.89
C LYS A 66 -2.32 11.56 10.63
N GLU A 67 -2.71 11.29 9.38
CA GLU A 67 -4.10 10.98 9.03
C GLU A 67 -4.47 9.58 9.52
N ILE A 68 -3.53 8.61 9.49
CA ILE A 68 -3.70 7.29 10.11
C ILE A 68 -3.94 7.44 11.62
N VAL A 69 -3.14 8.28 12.30
CA VAL A 69 -3.34 8.56 13.73
C VAL A 69 -4.71 9.19 13.98
N THR A 70 -5.13 10.14 13.14
CA THR A 70 -6.42 10.85 13.26
C THR A 70 -7.62 9.90 13.17
N ILE A 71 -7.54 8.87 12.33
CA ILE A 71 -8.63 7.87 12.20
C ILE A 71 -8.58 6.77 13.28
N GLY A 72 -7.69 6.87 14.26
CA GLY A 72 -7.55 5.89 15.34
C GLY A 72 -6.58 4.73 15.05
N GLY A 73 -5.78 4.83 13.98
CA GLY A 73 -4.85 3.79 13.57
C GLY A 73 -5.46 2.71 12.67
N LEU A 74 -4.72 1.62 12.48
CA LEU A 74 -5.22 0.45 11.75
C LEU A 74 -6.07 -0.45 12.65
N PRO A 75 -7.09 -1.11 12.11
CA PRO A 75 -7.90 -2.08 12.86
C PRO A 75 -7.04 -3.23 13.43
N PRO A 76 -7.49 -3.90 14.50
CA PRO A 76 -6.83 -5.10 15.01
C PRO A 76 -6.62 -6.15 13.90
N LYS A 77 -5.52 -6.89 13.97
CA LYS A 77 -5.10 -7.90 12.99
C LYS A 77 -4.72 -7.35 11.60
N VAL A 78 -4.82 -6.05 11.34
CA VAL A 78 -4.32 -5.41 10.11
C VAL A 78 -2.95 -4.82 10.38
N ILE A 79 -1.97 -5.18 9.57
CA ILE A 79 -0.59 -4.68 9.66
C ILE A 79 -0.24 -3.83 8.43
N ASP A 80 0.49 -2.75 8.64
CA ASP A 80 1.22 -2.06 7.57
C ASP A 80 2.50 -2.87 7.28
N VAL A 81 2.64 -3.37 6.07
CA VAL A 81 3.72 -4.30 5.72
C VAL A 81 5.10 -3.67 5.87
N TRP A 82 5.26 -2.39 5.52
CA TRP A 82 6.52 -1.69 5.70
C TRP A 82 6.90 -1.53 7.18
N GLU A 83 5.92 -1.20 8.03
CA GLU A 83 6.14 -1.07 9.47
C GLU A 83 6.46 -2.42 10.12
N TYR A 84 5.70 -3.45 9.75
CA TYR A 84 5.90 -4.82 10.24
C TYR A 84 7.30 -5.35 9.93
N LEU A 85 7.86 -5.00 8.76
CA LEU A 85 9.20 -5.41 8.33
C LEU A 85 10.32 -4.45 8.78
N GLY A 86 10.08 -3.64 9.81
CA GLY A 86 11.11 -2.88 10.51
C GLY A 86 11.36 -1.47 9.96
N ARG A 87 10.42 -0.89 9.22
CA ARG A 87 10.45 0.53 8.79
C ARG A 87 11.76 0.93 8.10
N ARG A 88 12.25 0.11 7.17
CA ARG A 88 13.53 0.37 6.48
C ARG A 88 13.45 1.69 5.70
N ARG A 89 14.30 2.65 6.05
CA ARG A 89 14.33 4.01 5.47
C ARG A 89 14.63 4.03 3.97
N GLN A 90 15.38 3.03 3.46
CA GLN A 90 15.75 2.94 2.04
C GLN A 90 14.54 2.71 1.12
N VAL A 91 13.43 2.21 1.67
CA VAL A 91 12.19 1.87 0.96
C VAL A 91 10.96 2.56 1.56
N GLU A 92 11.17 3.68 2.27
CA GLU A 92 10.10 4.42 2.93
C GLU A 92 9.24 5.21 1.94
N PHE A 93 9.88 6.00 1.07
CA PHE A 93 9.18 6.98 0.25
C PHE A 93 8.85 6.41 -1.11
N THR A 94 7.57 6.23 -1.38
CA THR A 94 7.06 5.74 -2.66
C THR A 94 6.89 6.87 -3.68
N TRP A 95 6.65 8.11 -3.22
CA TRP A 95 6.68 9.33 -4.01
C TRP A 95 7.82 10.21 -3.51
N ASP A 96 8.88 10.33 -4.31
CA ASP A 96 10.17 10.87 -3.88
C ASP A 96 10.77 11.80 -4.93
N LEU A 97 10.39 13.06 -4.89
CA LEU A 97 10.89 14.07 -5.84
C LEU A 97 12.36 14.44 -5.64
N LYS A 98 13.00 13.94 -4.57
CA LYS A 98 14.45 14.10 -4.41
C LYS A 98 15.22 13.18 -5.36
N ASN A 99 14.66 11.99 -5.63
CA ASN A 99 15.30 10.95 -6.43
C ASN A 99 14.57 10.65 -7.76
N ASN A 100 13.30 11.08 -7.89
CA ASN A 100 12.49 10.92 -9.10
C ASN A 100 12.29 12.26 -9.80
N ILE A 101 12.79 12.37 -11.03
CA ILE A 101 12.76 13.61 -11.82
C ILE A 101 11.56 13.72 -12.75
N ASN A 102 10.64 12.75 -12.74
CA ASN A 102 9.50 12.74 -13.65
C ASN A 102 8.52 13.91 -13.40
N LYS A 103 8.48 14.40 -12.16
CA LYS A 103 7.76 15.65 -11.81
C LYS A 103 8.74 16.70 -11.29
N HIS A 104 8.46 17.94 -11.62
CA HIS A 104 9.24 19.07 -11.18
C HIS A 104 8.37 19.97 -10.27
N PHE A 105 8.97 20.39 -9.14
CA PHE A 105 8.42 21.42 -8.26
C PHE A 105 9.54 22.41 -7.99
N ASP A 106 9.28 23.68 -8.16
CA ASP A 106 10.25 24.73 -7.90
C ASP A 106 10.59 24.76 -6.40
N GLY A 107 11.88 24.66 -6.10
CA GLY A 107 12.44 24.76 -4.75
C GLY A 107 12.37 23.46 -3.94
N PHE A 108 11.31 23.23 -3.20
CA PHE A 108 11.18 22.10 -2.29
C PHE A 108 10.92 20.77 -3.02
N LYS A 109 11.66 19.72 -2.64
CA LYS A 109 11.51 18.36 -3.18
C LYS A 109 10.86 17.44 -2.13
N PRO A 110 9.53 17.37 -2.09
CA PRO A 110 8.83 16.57 -1.11
C PRO A 110 9.04 15.07 -1.32
N ARG A 111 8.93 14.33 -0.21
CA ARG A 111 9.00 12.89 -0.17
C ARG A 111 7.89 12.36 0.72
N PHE A 112 7.08 11.42 0.19
CA PHE A 112 5.95 10.84 0.93
C PHE A 112 5.84 9.34 0.70
N ARG A 113 5.31 8.65 1.69
CA ARG A 113 4.88 7.27 1.63
C ARG A 113 3.38 7.23 1.33
N PHE A 114 3.00 7.53 0.07
CA PHE A 114 1.61 7.57 -0.36
C PHE A 114 1.06 6.17 -0.69
N ASP A 115 1.90 5.35 -1.33
CA ASP A 115 1.56 3.98 -1.64
C ASP A 115 1.81 3.11 -0.41
N ARG A 116 0.83 2.27 -0.07
CA ARG A 116 0.91 1.39 1.09
C ARG A 116 0.39 0.01 0.76
N VAL A 117 0.83 -0.96 1.53
CA VAL A 117 0.31 -2.32 1.52
C VAL A 117 -0.03 -2.72 2.94
N TYR A 118 -1.28 -3.09 3.14
CA TYR A 118 -1.78 -3.65 4.38
C TYR A 118 -2.06 -5.14 4.22
N LEU A 119 -1.85 -5.91 5.27
CA LEU A 119 -2.14 -7.34 5.32
C LEU A 119 -2.99 -7.65 6.56
N ARG A 120 -4.08 -8.36 6.35
CA ARG A 120 -4.83 -9.11 7.37
C ARG A 120 -4.64 -10.59 7.07
N LYS A 121 -3.97 -11.31 7.96
CA LYS A 121 -3.79 -12.75 7.82
C LYS A 121 -5.10 -13.49 8.08
N SER A 122 -5.26 -14.65 7.46
CA SER A 122 -6.29 -15.62 7.83
C SER A 122 -6.04 -16.22 9.23
N GLU A 123 -7.05 -16.81 9.82
CA GLU A 123 -6.92 -17.49 11.12
C GLU A 123 -6.00 -18.71 11.06
N SER A 124 -5.90 -19.36 9.90
CA SER A 124 -4.97 -20.47 9.68
C SER A 124 -3.49 -20.03 9.64
N ASP A 125 -3.22 -18.72 9.60
CA ASP A 125 -1.87 -18.13 9.55
C ASP A 125 -0.89 -18.82 8.58
N ASN A 126 -1.43 -19.26 7.44
CA ASN A 126 -0.71 -20.01 6.41
C ASN A 126 0.13 -19.13 5.46
N LEU A 127 0.22 -17.83 5.74
CA LEU A 127 0.92 -16.87 4.93
C LEU A 127 1.65 -15.85 5.82
N THR A 128 2.89 -15.52 5.45
CA THR A 128 3.59 -14.37 6.03
C THR A 128 4.27 -13.54 4.96
N VAL A 129 4.43 -12.23 5.23
CA VAL A 129 5.24 -11.34 4.40
C VAL A 129 6.68 -11.35 4.90
N THR A 130 7.65 -11.50 3.98
CA THR A 130 9.07 -11.65 4.31
C THR A 130 9.93 -10.51 3.75
N GLN A 131 9.44 -9.76 2.76
CA GLN A 131 10.21 -8.72 2.11
C GLN A 131 9.30 -7.60 1.59
N PHE A 132 9.80 -6.38 1.69
CA PHE A 132 9.20 -5.17 1.11
C PHE A 132 10.29 -4.38 0.41
N ASP A 133 10.13 -4.12 -0.88
CA ASP A 133 11.06 -3.34 -1.68
C ASP A 133 10.34 -2.35 -2.57
N LEU A 134 11.10 -1.40 -3.13
CA LEU A 134 10.62 -0.46 -4.13
C LEU A 134 11.26 -0.77 -5.49
N GLU A 135 10.43 -0.82 -6.52
CA GLU A 135 10.80 -1.09 -7.91
C GLU A 135 10.58 0.14 -8.80
N GLY A 136 11.11 0.07 -10.03
CA GLY A 136 10.99 1.17 -11.00
C GLY A 136 11.96 2.32 -10.74
N ARG A 137 12.99 2.12 -9.91
CA ARG A 137 13.98 3.13 -9.50
C ARG A 137 15.13 3.31 -10.50
N GLN A 138 15.04 2.66 -11.65
CA GLN A 138 15.96 2.84 -12.76
C GLN A 138 15.27 3.58 -13.90
N LYS A 139 16.00 4.48 -14.57
CA LYS A 139 15.49 5.16 -15.76
C LYS A 139 15.27 4.16 -16.90
N ILE A 140 14.28 4.43 -17.71
CA ILE A 140 14.03 3.67 -18.94
C ILE A 140 15.23 3.85 -19.88
N ARG A 141 15.73 2.75 -20.39
CA ARG A 141 16.89 2.78 -21.32
C ARG A 141 16.58 3.70 -22.52
N GLY A 142 17.48 4.65 -22.76
CA GLY A 142 17.34 5.64 -23.84
C GLY A 142 16.43 6.82 -23.52
N LEU A 143 15.84 6.89 -22.33
CA LEU A 143 15.02 8.01 -21.89
C LEU A 143 15.53 8.58 -20.58
N ASP A 144 15.47 9.92 -20.43
CA ASP A 144 15.77 10.56 -19.14
C ASP A 144 14.51 10.60 -18.26
N ARG A 145 13.86 9.44 -18.10
CA ARG A 145 12.62 9.28 -17.34
C ARG A 145 12.57 7.95 -16.62
N PHE A 146 11.89 7.92 -15.48
CA PHE A 146 11.52 6.71 -14.78
C PHE A 146 10.18 6.17 -15.30
N PRO A 147 9.83 4.89 -15.06
CA PRO A 147 8.56 4.29 -15.48
C PRO A 147 7.32 5.02 -14.94
N SER A 148 7.42 5.62 -13.75
CA SER A 148 6.36 6.38 -13.08
C SER A 148 6.98 7.50 -12.25
N ASP A 149 6.18 8.46 -11.80
CA ASP A 149 6.55 9.42 -10.75
C ASP A 149 6.44 8.82 -9.34
N HIS A 150 5.88 7.60 -9.21
CA HIS A 150 5.91 6.77 -8.01
C HIS A 150 6.85 5.58 -8.18
N TRP A 151 7.39 5.07 -7.07
CA TRP A 151 8.05 3.77 -7.01
C TRP A 151 7.03 2.67 -6.71
N ALA A 152 7.03 1.60 -7.48
CA ALA A 152 6.16 0.47 -7.22
C ALA A 152 6.60 -0.30 -5.98
N ILE A 153 5.64 -0.78 -5.19
CA ILE A 153 5.91 -1.65 -4.05
C ILE A 153 5.94 -3.11 -4.53
N ARG A 154 7.00 -3.83 -4.16
CA ARG A 154 7.08 -5.28 -4.28
C ARG A 154 7.13 -5.90 -2.89
N ILE A 155 6.21 -6.83 -2.62
CA ILE A 155 6.25 -7.66 -1.43
C ILE A 155 6.54 -9.11 -1.81
N ARG A 156 7.21 -9.84 -0.90
CA ARG A 156 7.39 -11.29 -1.02
C ARG A 156 6.60 -11.96 0.08
N LEU A 157 5.81 -12.95 -0.32
CA LEU A 157 5.04 -13.79 0.57
C LEU A 157 5.73 -15.15 0.72
N LYS A 158 5.68 -15.70 1.92
CA LYS A 158 6.01 -17.09 2.21
C LYS A 158 4.74 -17.80 2.62
N LEU A 159 4.44 -18.91 1.95
CA LEU A 159 3.31 -19.77 2.26
C LEU A 159 3.77 -20.92 3.16
N TYR A 160 2.92 -21.32 4.06
CA TYR A 160 3.10 -22.50 4.90
C TYR A 160 2.04 -23.53 4.53
N HIS A 161 2.46 -24.77 4.32
CA HIS A 161 1.52 -25.86 4.16
C HIS A 161 1.04 -26.25 5.56
N SER A 162 -0.28 -26.26 5.77
CA SER A 162 -0.85 -26.90 6.95
C SER A 162 -0.45 -28.37 6.93
N LYS A 163 0.12 -28.85 8.02
CA LYS A 163 0.41 -30.29 8.18
C LYS A 163 -0.88 -31.06 8.27
#